data_66ac75b67efc245c12e9e0e9ba13171a
#
_entry.id   66ac75b67efc245c12e9e0e9ba13171a
#
_cell.length_a   1.000
_cell.length_b   1.000
_cell.length_c   1.000
_cell.angle_alpha   90.00
_cell.angle_beta   90.00
_cell.angle_gamma   90.00
#
_symmetry.space_group_name_H-M   'P 1'
#
loop_
_entity.id
_entity.type
_entity.pdbx_description
1 polymer ?
#
loop_
_entity_poly.entity_id
_entity_poly.type
_entity_poly.pdbx_seq_one_letter_code
_entity_poly.pdbx_strand_id
1 'polypeptide(L)'
;KKAYDGHYAIGAFNVNNMEIIQGIMAAAKEKQSPVILQASEGARNYAGQEYIVGLIKIALQDYPEIPTALHLDHGSSFEICKACIDGGFTSVMYDGSKHSFEENVRITKEVVAYAHDKGVVVEAELGRLAGVEDLVSVDAKDAIFTDPDQAAEFVELTGCDSLAIAIGTSHGAYKYSGEPYLDYERLEKVGQLLPDYPIVLHGASTVIPEFVEKCNQFGGKVLGAKGVPEEMLRKAARMAVCKINIDTDIRLAMTAAIRESIFKNPENFDPRGYLKPAREAVRQMVRHKIEAVVGSANTI
;
A
#
# COMPACT_ATOMS: atom_id res chain seq x y z
N LYS A 1 -15.40 -2.11 -7.58
CA LYS A 1 -16.13 -2.91 -8.58
C LYS A 1 -15.42 -2.96 -9.94
N LYS A 2 -15.05 -1.83 -10.59
CA LYS A 2 -14.33 -1.87 -11.89
C LYS A 2 -13.06 -2.74 -11.85
N ALA A 3 -12.28 -2.68 -10.76
CA ALA A 3 -11.08 -3.49 -10.59
C ALA A 3 -11.41 -4.98 -10.46
N TYR A 4 -12.43 -5.32 -9.67
CA TYR A 4 -12.92 -6.68 -9.52
C TYR A 4 -13.39 -7.27 -10.85
N ASP A 5 -14.30 -6.59 -11.55
CA ASP A 5 -14.85 -7.01 -12.84
C ASP A 5 -13.78 -7.06 -13.95
N GLY A 6 -12.79 -6.17 -13.89
CA GLY A 6 -11.69 -6.07 -14.85
C GLY A 6 -10.50 -6.98 -14.58
N HIS A 7 -10.52 -7.76 -13.48
CA HIS A 7 -9.42 -8.66 -13.08
C HIS A 7 -8.06 -7.97 -12.97
N TYR A 8 -8.06 -6.77 -12.33
CA TYR A 8 -6.86 -6.01 -11.99
C TYR A 8 -6.97 -5.47 -10.56
N ALA A 9 -5.85 -5.04 -10.00
CA ALA A 9 -5.83 -4.32 -8.73
C ALA A 9 -5.48 -2.85 -8.95
N ILE A 10 -5.81 -2.00 -7.98
CA ILE A 10 -5.35 -0.62 -7.91
C ILE A 10 -4.11 -0.57 -7.03
N GLY A 11 -3.05 0.05 -7.51
CA GLY A 11 -1.84 0.27 -6.72
C GLY A 11 -2.09 1.31 -5.63
N ALA A 12 -1.83 0.93 -4.37
CA ALA A 12 -1.84 1.82 -3.23
C ALA A 12 -0.39 2.13 -2.83
N PHE A 13 0.02 3.35 -3.08
CA PHE A 13 1.40 3.81 -2.99
C PHE A 13 1.60 4.70 -1.77
N ASN A 14 2.51 4.32 -0.87
CA ASN A 14 2.83 5.10 0.33
C ASN A 14 3.54 6.41 -0.02
N VAL A 15 3.08 7.50 0.58
CA VAL A 15 3.60 8.85 0.35
C VAL A 15 4.03 9.51 1.66
N ASN A 16 5.16 10.22 1.62
CA ASN A 16 5.67 10.97 2.76
C ASN A 16 6.39 12.28 2.35
N ASN A 17 6.50 12.57 1.06
CA ASN A 17 7.09 13.80 0.54
C ASN A 17 6.56 14.16 -0.87
N MET A 18 6.93 15.34 -1.34
CA MET A 18 6.50 15.89 -2.62
C MET A 18 6.98 15.05 -3.82
N GLU A 19 8.23 14.60 -3.81
CA GLU A 19 8.86 13.93 -4.95
C GLU A 19 8.20 12.57 -5.22
N ILE A 20 7.81 11.85 -4.17
CA ILE A 20 7.08 10.59 -4.27
C ILE A 20 5.70 10.83 -4.89
N ILE A 21 4.94 11.82 -4.38
CA ILE A 21 3.61 12.16 -4.93
C ILE A 21 3.70 12.53 -6.41
N GLN A 22 4.65 13.39 -6.78
CA GLN A 22 4.86 13.80 -8.16
C GLN A 22 5.24 12.62 -9.08
N GLY A 23 6.10 11.71 -8.60
CA GLY A 23 6.50 10.51 -9.33
C GLY A 23 5.32 9.58 -9.59
N ILE A 24 4.50 9.32 -8.56
CA ILE A 24 3.30 8.45 -8.66
C ILE A 24 2.28 9.05 -9.64
N MET A 25 1.94 10.33 -9.48
CA MET A 25 0.91 10.97 -10.32
C MET A 25 1.35 11.07 -11.79
N ALA A 26 2.63 11.34 -12.06
CA ALA A 26 3.16 11.33 -13.40
C ALA A 26 3.08 9.94 -14.07
N ALA A 27 3.38 8.87 -13.32
CA ALA A 27 3.23 7.50 -13.80
C ALA A 27 1.77 7.11 -14.03
N ALA A 28 0.87 7.48 -13.11
CA ALA A 28 -0.57 7.25 -13.22
C ALA A 28 -1.15 7.91 -14.47
N LYS A 29 -0.76 9.17 -14.76
CA LYS A 29 -1.14 9.88 -15.98
C LYS A 29 -0.63 9.19 -17.23
N GLU A 30 0.66 8.84 -17.26
CA GLU A 30 1.29 8.15 -18.40
C GLU A 30 0.60 6.83 -18.72
N LYS A 31 0.16 6.10 -17.68
CA LYS A 31 -0.47 4.78 -17.83
C LYS A 31 -1.99 4.80 -17.82
N GLN A 32 -2.62 5.97 -17.73
CA GLN A 32 -4.07 6.12 -17.66
C GLN A 32 -4.66 5.15 -16.61
N SER A 33 -4.15 5.24 -15.37
CA SER A 33 -4.45 4.33 -14.27
C SER A 33 -4.97 5.07 -13.05
N PRO A 34 -6.03 4.57 -12.38
CA PRO A 34 -6.37 5.05 -11.05
C PRO A 34 -5.26 4.68 -10.05
N VAL A 35 -5.12 5.47 -8.98
CA VAL A 35 -4.16 5.22 -7.92
C VAL A 35 -4.73 5.54 -6.54
N ILE A 36 -4.18 4.91 -5.51
CA ILE A 36 -4.42 5.26 -4.11
C ILE A 36 -3.11 5.84 -3.57
N LEU A 37 -3.14 7.09 -3.11
CA LEU A 37 -2.06 7.72 -2.36
C LEU A 37 -2.33 7.47 -0.88
N GLN A 38 -1.48 6.68 -0.23
CA GLN A 38 -1.72 6.30 1.16
C GLN A 38 -0.63 6.84 2.10
N ALA A 39 -1.05 7.26 3.28
CA ALA A 39 -0.16 7.74 4.32
C ALA A 39 -0.37 6.95 5.61
N SER A 40 0.70 6.35 6.12
CA SER A 40 0.73 5.71 7.43
C SER A 40 0.76 6.76 8.56
N GLU A 41 0.56 6.31 9.80
CA GLU A 41 0.73 7.18 10.98
C GLU A 41 2.15 7.77 11.05
N GLY A 42 3.19 6.98 10.73
CA GLY A 42 4.56 7.45 10.71
C GLY A 42 4.81 8.50 9.62
N ALA A 43 4.24 8.33 8.43
CA ALA A 43 4.32 9.34 7.37
C ALA A 43 3.63 10.64 7.79
N ARG A 44 2.46 10.56 8.46
CA ARG A 44 1.74 11.72 9.01
C ARG A 44 2.54 12.43 10.11
N ASN A 45 3.18 11.66 11.00
CA ASN A 45 4.01 12.21 12.08
C ASN A 45 5.29 12.87 11.52
N TYR A 46 5.86 12.31 10.46
CA TYR A 46 7.05 12.87 9.79
C TYR A 46 6.75 14.16 9.02
N ALA A 47 5.76 14.12 8.13
CA ALA A 47 5.51 15.23 7.21
C ALA A 47 4.51 16.26 7.74
N GLY A 48 3.65 15.88 8.69
CA GLY A 48 2.47 16.64 9.10
C GLY A 48 1.26 16.34 8.21
N GLN A 49 0.12 16.06 8.83
CA GLN A 49 -1.11 15.71 8.11
C GLN A 49 -1.53 16.78 7.11
N GLU A 50 -1.48 18.06 7.51
CA GLU A 50 -1.88 19.20 6.68
C GLU A 50 -0.99 19.32 5.44
N TYR A 51 0.31 19.05 5.57
CA TYR A 51 1.24 19.04 4.44
C TYR A 51 0.92 17.92 3.44
N ILE A 52 0.67 16.69 3.94
CA ILE A 52 0.31 15.56 3.07
C ILE A 52 -1.01 15.86 2.35
N VAL A 53 -2.04 16.26 3.07
CA VAL A 53 -3.35 16.61 2.50
C VAL A 53 -3.23 17.77 1.50
N GLY A 54 -2.45 18.80 1.83
CA GLY A 54 -2.21 19.94 0.97
C GLY A 54 -1.52 19.57 -0.34
N LEU A 55 -0.45 18.77 -0.27
CA LEU A 55 0.29 18.28 -1.45
C LEU A 55 -0.60 17.40 -2.35
N ILE A 56 -1.41 16.53 -1.74
CA ILE A 56 -2.32 15.65 -2.51
C ILE A 56 -3.45 16.47 -3.14
N LYS A 57 -4.02 17.47 -2.44
CA LYS A 57 -5.00 18.39 -3.05
C LYS A 57 -4.44 19.11 -4.27
N ILE A 58 -3.20 19.56 -4.23
CA ILE A 58 -2.52 20.17 -5.38
C ILE A 58 -2.35 19.13 -6.50
N ALA A 59 -1.91 17.94 -6.17
CA ALA A 59 -1.75 16.86 -7.16
C ALA A 59 -3.08 16.52 -7.86
N LEU A 60 -4.20 16.48 -7.12
CA LEU A 60 -5.54 16.28 -7.69
C LEU A 60 -5.98 17.42 -8.63
N GLN A 61 -5.56 18.66 -8.37
CA GLN A 61 -5.80 19.80 -9.26
C GLN A 61 -4.97 19.72 -10.53
N ASP A 62 -3.71 19.25 -10.42
CA ASP A 62 -2.80 19.12 -11.57
C ASP A 62 -3.14 17.90 -12.47
N TYR A 63 -3.82 16.88 -11.91
CA TYR A 63 -4.19 15.64 -12.58
C TYR A 63 -5.67 15.29 -12.38
N PRO A 64 -6.61 16.18 -12.78
CA PRO A 64 -8.03 15.98 -12.50
C PRO A 64 -8.64 14.78 -13.23
N GLU A 65 -7.97 14.30 -14.28
CA GLU A 65 -8.38 13.14 -15.07
C GLU A 65 -8.04 11.79 -14.38
N ILE A 66 -7.16 11.80 -13.35
CA ILE A 66 -6.72 10.57 -12.69
C ILE A 66 -7.56 10.31 -11.44
N PRO A 67 -8.40 9.26 -11.42
CA PRO A 67 -9.11 8.87 -10.20
C PRO A 67 -8.12 8.53 -9.09
N THR A 68 -8.15 9.31 -8.01
CA THR A 68 -7.19 9.19 -6.91
C THR A 68 -7.92 9.22 -5.58
N ALA A 69 -7.58 8.31 -4.66
CA ALA A 69 -8.01 8.35 -3.28
C ALA A 69 -6.85 8.75 -2.37
N LEU A 70 -7.14 9.50 -1.32
CA LEU A 70 -6.24 9.72 -0.18
C LEU A 70 -6.66 8.77 0.94
N HIS A 71 -5.78 7.85 1.32
CA HIS A 71 -6.05 6.74 2.22
C HIS A 71 -5.15 6.76 3.46
N LEU A 72 -5.73 6.52 4.64
CA LEU A 72 -4.97 6.20 5.86
C LEU A 72 -4.58 4.72 5.81
N ASP A 73 -3.28 4.45 5.89
CA ASP A 73 -2.69 3.12 5.93
C ASP A 73 -2.38 2.72 7.38
N HIS A 74 -2.88 1.57 7.83
CA HIS A 74 -2.71 1.03 9.20
C HIS A 74 -3.05 2.00 10.33
N GLY A 75 -4.28 2.52 10.36
CA GLY A 75 -4.78 3.31 11.49
C GLY A 75 -4.92 2.46 12.75
N SER A 76 -4.21 2.81 13.82
CA SER A 76 -4.09 2.01 15.04
C SER A 76 -5.26 2.15 16.02
N SER A 77 -6.14 3.14 15.81
CA SER A 77 -7.28 3.41 16.68
C SER A 77 -8.40 4.18 15.98
N PHE A 78 -9.58 4.19 16.60
CA PHE A 78 -10.70 5.00 16.16
C PHE A 78 -10.35 6.50 16.08
N GLU A 79 -9.61 7.02 17.04
CA GLU A 79 -9.21 8.43 17.11
C GLU A 79 -8.34 8.85 15.93
N ILE A 80 -7.41 7.96 15.51
CA ILE A 80 -6.56 8.19 14.34
C ILE A 80 -7.39 8.18 13.06
N CYS A 81 -8.27 7.18 12.88
CA CYS A 81 -9.18 7.14 11.74
C CYS A 81 -10.06 8.39 11.68
N LYS A 82 -10.66 8.77 12.83
CA LYS A 82 -11.47 10.00 12.97
C LYS A 82 -10.68 11.25 12.58
N ALA A 83 -9.44 11.40 13.08
CA ALA A 83 -8.60 12.57 12.77
C ALA A 83 -8.25 12.65 11.27
N CYS A 84 -8.06 11.51 10.60
CA CYS A 84 -7.85 11.47 9.16
C CYS A 84 -9.11 11.84 8.37
N ILE A 85 -10.26 11.27 8.74
CA ILE A 85 -11.55 11.59 8.14
C ILE A 85 -11.85 13.09 8.24
N ASP A 86 -11.71 13.65 9.43
CA ASP A 86 -11.92 15.09 9.67
C ASP A 86 -10.89 15.97 8.97
N GLY A 87 -9.69 15.43 8.74
CA GLY A 87 -8.61 16.09 7.98
C GLY A 87 -8.74 16.02 6.47
N GLY A 88 -9.75 15.31 5.93
CA GLY A 88 -10.06 15.27 4.51
C GLY A 88 -9.50 14.05 3.76
N PHE A 89 -9.20 12.97 4.47
CA PHE A 89 -8.96 11.66 3.85
C PHE A 89 -10.27 11.13 3.27
N THR A 90 -10.19 10.53 2.09
CA THR A 90 -11.34 9.97 1.38
C THR A 90 -11.54 8.48 1.65
N SER A 91 -10.57 7.86 2.31
CA SER A 91 -10.57 6.46 2.71
C SER A 91 -9.69 6.29 3.94
N VAL A 92 -10.05 5.38 4.84
CA VAL A 92 -9.25 5.04 6.02
C VAL A 92 -9.22 3.53 6.21
N MET A 93 -8.07 3.03 6.70
CA MET A 93 -7.98 1.67 7.21
C MET A 93 -7.89 1.68 8.74
N TYR A 94 -8.70 0.85 9.39
CA TYR A 94 -8.49 0.49 10.78
C TYR A 94 -7.83 -0.88 10.86
N ASP A 95 -6.64 -0.94 11.47
CA ASP A 95 -5.90 -2.17 11.71
C ASP A 95 -6.16 -2.71 13.11
N GLY A 96 -7.15 -3.60 13.21
CA GLY A 96 -7.51 -4.33 14.43
C GLY A 96 -6.87 -5.70 14.54
N SER A 97 -5.91 -6.08 13.70
CA SER A 97 -5.32 -7.43 13.62
C SER A 97 -4.64 -7.91 14.90
N LYS A 98 -4.26 -6.99 15.79
CA LYS A 98 -3.69 -7.28 17.11
C LYS A 98 -4.70 -7.61 18.20
N HIS A 99 -5.99 -7.33 17.97
CA HIS A 99 -7.08 -7.56 18.92
C HIS A 99 -7.74 -8.93 18.73
N SER A 100 -8.64 -9.30 19.65
CA SER A 100 -9.54 -10.42 19.42
C SER A 100 -10.51 -10.11 18.28
N PHE A 101 -11.12 -11.15 17.71
CA PHE A 101 -12.13 -10.99 16.64
C PHE A 101 -13.26 -10.03 17.06
N GLU A 102 -13.81 -10.23 18.27
CA GLU A 102 -14.92 -9.43 18.80
C GLU A 102 -14.53 -7.97 19.00
N GLU A 103 -13.33 -7.71 19.48
CA GLU A 103 -12.86 -6.33 19.70
C GLU A 103 -12.52 -5.65 18.36
N ASN A 104 -11.94 -6.39 17.39
CA ASN A 104 -11.73 -5.89 16.05
C ASN A 104 -13.08 -5.53 15.39
N VAL A 105 -14.08 -6.41 15.47
CA VAL A 105 -15.43 -6.13 14.98
C VAL A 105 -16.02 -4.89 15.65
N ARG A 106 -15.91 -4.79 16.97
CA ARG A 106 -16.48 -3.67 17.73
C ARG A 106 -15.93 -2.30 17.27
N ILE A 107 -14.59 -2.18 17.21
CA ILE A 107 -13.96 -0.91 16.83
C ILE A 107 -14.14 -0.63 15.34
N THR A 108 -14.03 -1.64 14.48
CA THR A 108 -14.28 -1.47 13.03
C THR A 108 -15.69 -0.91 12.79
N LYS A 109 -16.71 -1.40 13.49
CA LYS A 109 -18.08 -0.86 13.40
C LYS A 109 -18.17 0.61 13.79
N GLU A 110 -17.45 1.03 14.82
CA GLU A 110 -17.39 2.43 15.23
C GLU A 110 -16.77 3.32 14.15
N VAL A 111 -15.66 2.83 13.55
CA VAL A 111 -14.99 3.53 12.44
C VAL A 111 -15.90 3.60 11.22
N VAL A 112 -16.56 2.49 10.83
CA VAL A 112 -17.49 2.43 9.70
C VAL A 112 -18.64 3.41 9.88
N ALA A 113 -19.28 3.40 11.06
CA ALA A 113 -20.40 4.31 11.34
C ALA A 113 -19.98 5.78 11.19
N TYR A 114 -18.81 6.15 11.73
CA TYR A 114 -18.31 7.52 11.65
C TYR A 114 -17.90 7.92 10.24
N ALA A 115 -17.25 7.00 9.50
CA ALA A 115 -16.77 7.25 8.15
C ALA A 115 -17.91 7.36 7.13
N HIS A 116 -18.88 6.42 7.18
CA HIS A 116 -20.01 6.40 6.25
C HIS A 116 -20.92 7.63 6.40
N ASP A 117 -21.11 8.16 7.63
CA ASP A 117 -21.81 9.44 7.86
C ASP A 117 -21.17 10.61 7.09
N LYS A 118 -19.89 10.53 6.79
CA LYS A 118 -19.11 11.53 6.05
C LYS A 118 -18.80 11.14 4.59
N GLY A 119 -19.32 10.00 4.12
CA GLY A 119 -19.08 9.51 2.77
C GLY A 119 -17.64 9.01 2.55
N VAL A 120 -16.94 8.59 3.62
CA VAL A 120 -15.58 8.03 3.57
C VAL A 120 -15.66 6.52 3.65
N VAL A 121 -14.89 5.81 2.80
CA VAL A 121 -14.84 4.35 2.77
C VAL A 121 -13.84 3.80 3.80
N VAL A 122 -14.11 2.59 4.30
CA VAL A 122 -13.33 1.93 5.35
C VAL A 122 -12.77 0.61 4.88
N GLU A 123 -11.45 0.46 5.00
CA GLU A 123 -10.74 -0.80 4.94
C GLU A 123 -10.53 -1.35 6.35
N ALA A 124 -10.60 -2.65 6.51
CA ALA A 124 -10.24 -3.33 7.76
C ALA A 124 -9.26 -4.47 7.48
N GLU A 125 -8.68 -5.05 8.54
CA GLU A 125 -7.76 -6.18 8.44
C GLU A 125 -8.20 -7.34 9.32
N LEU A 126 -8.15 -8.54 8.76
CA LEU A 126 -8.35 -9.80 9.46
C LEU A 126 -7.22 -10.79 9.13
N GLY A 127 -6.73 -11.46 10.16
CA GLY A 127 -5.46 -12.17 10.14
C GLY A 127 -4.33 -11.27 10.65
N ARG A 128 -3.09 -11.75 10.63
CA ARG A 128 -1.93 -10.96 11.08
C ARG A 128 -0.72 -11.26 10.22
N LEU A 129 -0.20 -10.23 9.57
CA LEU A 129 1.01 -10.34 8.77
C LEU A 129 2.25 -10.24 9.65
N ALA A 130 3.29 -11.04 9.34
CA ALA A 130 4.62 -10.90 9.94
C ALA A 130 5.38 -9.71 9.32
N GLY A 131 6.47 -9.31 9.97
CA GLY A 131 7.42 -8.32 9.47
C GLY A 131 7.33 -6.97 10.14
N VAL A 132 8.05 -5.99 9.60
CA VAL A 132 8.15 -4.63 10.13
C VAL A 132 7.73 -3.64 9.06
N GLU A 133 6.71 -2.85 9.35
CA GLU A 133 6.28 -1.74 8.52
C GLU A 133 5.89 -0.57 9.41
N ASP A 134 6.61 0.55 9.22
CA ASP A 134 6.45 1.78 9.98
C ASP A 134 6.43 1.55 11.52
N LEU A 135 5.29 1.71 12.17
CA LEU A 135 5.11 1.49 13.61
C LEU A 135 4.66 0.06 13.98
N VAL A 136 4.41 -0.80 12.97
CA VAL A 136 3.96 -2.18 13.16
C VAL A 136 5.15 -3.13 13.08
N SER A 137 5.28 -4.02 14.07
CA SER A 137 6.30 -5.09 14.10
C SER A 137 5.67 -6.38 14.64
N VAL A 138 5.70 -7.45 13.83
CA VAL A 138 5.14 -8.77 14.15
C VAL A 138 6.16 -9.86 13.84
N ASP A 139 6.47 -10.69 14.83
CA ASP A 139 7.34 -11.85 14.65
C ASP A 139 6.68 -12.89 13.73
N ALA A 140 7.47 -13.62 12.94
CA ALA A 140 6.95 -14.65 12.02
C ALA A 140 6.11 -15.73 12.71
N LYS A 141 6.43 -16.06 13.97
CA LYS A 141 5.69 -17.01 14.80
C LYS A 141 4.28 -16.52 15.21
N ASP A 142 4.06 -15.22 15.19
CA ASP A 142 2.81 -14.55 15.58
C ASP A 142 1.93 -14.19 14.38
N ALA A 143 2.36 -14.55 13.15
CA ALA A 143 1.57 -14.40 11.94
C ALA A 143 0.39 -15.38 11.94
N ILE A 144 -0.78 -14.90 11.54
CA ILE A 144 -2.04 -15.68 11.50
C ILE A 144 -2.67 -15.49 10.13
N PHE A 145 -2.83 -16.57 9.38
CA PHE A 145 -3.55 -16.55 8.11
C PHE A 145 -5.04 -16.34 8.34
N THR A 146 -5.66 -15.54 7.47
CA THR A 146 -7.08 -15.23 7.55
C THR A 146 -7.92 -16.49 7.33
N ASP A 147 -8.86 -16.78 8.24
CA ASP A 147 -9.86 -17.81 8.05
C ASP A 147 -10.96 -17.29 7.11
N PRO A 148 -11.29 -17.99 6.00
CA PRO A 148 -12.27 -17.51 5.02
C PRO A 148 -13.70 -17.37 5.58
N ASP A 149 -14.12 -18.24 6.47
CA ASP A 149 -15.45 -18.19 7.05
C ASP A 149 -15.55 -17.01 8.05
N GLN A 150 -14.49 -16.79 8.84
CA GLN A 150 -14.39 -15.60 9.69
C GLN A 150 -14.31 -14.28 8.86
N ALA A 151 -13.68 -14.30 7.67
CA ALA A 151 -13.65 -13.12 6.81
C ALA A 151 -15.05 -12.71 6.35
N ALA A 152 -15.88 -13.68 5.94
CA ALA A 152 -17.26 -13.42 5.56
C ALA A 152 -18.10 -12.90 6.74
N GLU A 153 -17.99 -13.53 7.90
CA GLU A 153 -18.66 -13.08 9.14
C GLU A 153 -18.21 -11.66 9.54
N PHE A 154 -16.90 -11.36 9.46
CA PHE A 154 -16.36 -10.06 9.80
C PHE A 154 -16.94 -8.94 8.93
N VAL A 155 -16.98 -9.16 7.62
CA VAL A 155 -17.55 -8.19 6.66
C VAL A 155 -19.04 -7.97 6.94
N GLU A 156 -19.81 -9.03 7.16
CA GLU A 156 -21.25 -8.94 7.51
C GLU A 156 -21.47 -8.16 8.80
N LEU A 157 -20.68 -8.44 9.84
CA LEU A 157 -20.80 -7.79 11.13
C LEU A 157 -20.37 -6.33 11.12
N THR A 158 -19.32 -5.98 10.38
CA THR A 158 -18.71 -4.64 10.43
C THR A 158 -19.26 -3.68 9.38
N GLY A 159 -19.62 -4.19 8.20
CA GLY A 159 -20.01 -3.37 7.05
C GLY A 159 -18.83 -2.56 6.46
N CYS A 160 -17.57 -2.98 6.66
CA CYS A 160 -16.41 -2.33 6.02
C CYS A 160 -16.47 -2.52 4.50
N ASP A 161 -15.82 -1.62 3.76
CA ASP A 161 -15.94 -1.55 2.28
C ASP A 161 -14.89 -2.41 1.56
N SER A 162 -13.80 -2.76 2.24
CA SER A 162 -12.75 -3.65 1.76
C SER A 162 -12.05 -4.35 2.92
N LEU A 163 -11.47 -5.52 2.65
CA LEU A 163 -10.81 -6.32 3.68
C LEU A 163 -9.39 -6.72 3.26
N ALA A 164 -8.42 -6.33 4.07
CA ALA A 164 -7.06 -6.84 3.99
C ALA A 164 -6.98 -8.22 4.64
N ILE A 165 -6.36 -9.17 3.92
CA ILE A 165 -6.23 -10.56 4.35
C ILE A 165 -4.78 -11.02 4.38
N ALA A 166 -4.46 -11.91 5.31
CA ALA A 166 -3.16 -12.56 5.44
C ALA A 166 -3.18 -13.91 4.71
N ILE A 167 -2.46 -14.00 3.59
CA ILE A 167 -2.34 -15.21 2.76
C ILE A 167 -0.88 -15.59 2.47
N GLY A 168 0.08 -15.10 3.27
CA GLY A 168 1.50 -15.43 3.14
C GLY A 168 2.40 -14.26 2.74
N THR A 169 1.86 -13.05 2.56
CA THR A 169 2.66 -11.83 2.45
C THR A 169 3.25 -11.43 3.80
N SER A 170 4.29 -10.59 3.79
CA SER A 170 4.95 -10.08 4.99
C SER A 170 5.41 -8.64 4.78
N HIS A 171 5.39 -7.82 5.82
CA HIS A 171 5.80 -6.43 5.78
C HIS A 171 7.32 -6.26 5.63
N GLY A 172 7.77 -5.11 5.11
CA GLY A 172 9.18 -4.74 4.99
C GLY A 172 9.92 -5.36 3.81
N ALA A 173 11.25 -5.27 3.82
CA ALA A 173 12.14 -5.71 2.75
C ALA A 173 12.62 -7.17 2.89
N TYR A 174 12.39 -7.81 4.01
CA TYR A 174 12.91 -9.14 4.35
C TYR A 174 11.76 -10.12 4.57
N LYS A 175 10.97 -10.35 3.51
CA LYS A 175 9.68 -11.04 3.61
C LYS A 175 9.79 -12.55 3.81
N TYR A 176 10.83 -13.17 3.24
CA TYR A 176 10.95 -14.62 3.22
C TYR A 176 12.36 -15.07 3.58
N SER A 177 12.45 -16.07 4.47
CA SER A 177 13.68 -16.83 4.73
C SER A 177 13.84 -18.05 3.80
N GLY A 178 12.76 -18.44 3.07
CA GLY A 178 12.67 -19.57 2.14
C GLY A 178 12.07 -19.15 0.80
N GLU A 179 11.38 -20.11 0.15
CA GLU A 179 10.65 -19.84 -1.09
C GLU A 179 9.41 -19.00 -0.81
N PRO A 180 9.13 -17.98 -1.65
CA PRO A 180 7.90 -17.19 -1.55
C PRO A 180 6.67 -18.07 -1.75
N TYR A 181 5.63 -17.81 -0.94
CA TYR A 181 4.38 -18.55 -1.00
C TYR A 181 3.19 -17.61 -0.81
N LEU A 182 2.14 -17.77 -1.63
CA LEU A 182 0.83 -17.17 -1.42
C LEU A 182 -0.23 -18.29 -1.45
N ASP A 183 -1.12 -18.30 -0.46
CA ASP A 183 -2.22 -19.24 -0.34
C ASP A 183 -3.38 -18.86 -1.26
N TYR A 184 -3.30 -19.27 -2.52
CA TYR A 184 -4.34 -18.98 -3.52
C TYR A 184 -5.63 -19.74 -3.27
N GLU A 185 -5.58 -20.94 -2.65
CA GLU A 185 -6.78 -21.70 -2.30
C GLU A 185 -7.60 -20.94 -1.26
N ARG A 186 -6.92 -20.32 -0.30
CA ARG A 186 -7.54 -19.44 0.69
C ARG A 186 -8.13 -18.20 0.04
N LEU A 187 -7.39 -17.53 -0.85
CA LEU A 187 -7.87 -16.36 -1.59
C LEU A 187 -9.10 -16.69 -2.43
N GLU A 188 -9.10 -17.84 -3.11
CA GLU A 188 -10.24 -18.31 -3.90
C GLU A 188 -11.46 -18.53 -3.02
N LYS A 189 -11.29 -19.21 -1.87
CA LYS A 189 -12.38 -19.45 -0.92
C LYS A 189 -12.95 -18.14 -0.35
N VAL A 190 -12.09 -17.18 0.01
CA VAL A 190 -12.54 -15.83 0.42
C VAL A 190 -13.35 -15.17 -0.69
N GLY A 191 -12.86 -15.19 -1.93
CA GLY A 191 -13.57 -14.60 -3.07
C GLY A 191 -14.92 -15.27 -3.37
N GLN A 192 -15.06 -16.59 -3.12
CA GLN A 192 -16.33 -17.32 -3.24
C GLN A 192 -17.34 -16.92 -2.16
N LEU A 193 -16.88 -16.72 -0.92
CA LEU A 193 -17.71 -16.32 0.21
C LEU A 193 -18.08 -14.82 0.19
N LEU A 194 -17.23 -14.00 -0.43
CA LEU A 194 -17.39 -12.56 -0.58
C LEU A 194 -17.40 -12.17 -2.07
N PRO A 195 -18.43 -12.57 -2.85
CA PRO A 195 -18.52 -12.21 -4.26
C PRO A 195 -18.68 -10.69 -4.43
N ASP A 196 -18.04 -10.14 -5.47
CA ASP A 196 -18.03 -8.69 -5.78
C ASP A 196 -17.42 -7.80 -4.68
N TYR A 197 -16.71 -8.38 -3.72
CA TYR A 197 -16.14 -7.66 -2.59
C TYR A 197 -14.63 -7.41 -2.77
N PRO A 198 -14.14 -6.18 -2.54
CA PRO A 198 -12.71 -5.85 -2.74
C PRO A 198 -11.82 -6.46 -1.66
N ILE A 199 -10.92 -7.36 -2.05
CA ILE A 199 -9.87 -7.89 -1.20
C ILE A 199 -8.59 -7.08 -1.39
N VAL A 200 -7.84 -6.90 -0.29
CA VAL A 200 -6.61 -6.11 -0.26
C VAL A 200 -5.43 -6.98 0.17
N LEU A 201 -4.26 -6.76 -0.44
CA LEU A 201 -3.00 -7.35 -0.01
C LEU A 201 -2.04 -6.29 0.53
N HIS A 202 -1.67 -6.46 1.79
CA HIS A 202 -0.59 -5.77 2.48
C HIS A 202 0.71 -6.58 2.39
N GLY A 203 1.84 -5.97 2.76
CA GLY A 203 3.13 -6.64 2.72
C GLY A 203 3.53 -7.14 1.32
N ALA A 204 3.04 -6.53 0.26
CA ALA A 204 3.09 -7.02 -1.10
C ALA A 204 4.18 -6.37 -1.99
N SER A 205 5.11 -5.59 -1.43
CA SER A 205 6.23 -5.04 -2.20
C SER A 205 7.13 -6.17 -2.74
N THR A 206 7.62 -6.00 -3.96
CA THR A 206 8.40 -7.04 -4.65
C THR A 206 9.89 -6.98 -4.36
N VAL A 207 10.34 -5.88 -3.73
CA VAL A 207 11.76 -5.65 -3.37
C VAL A 207 12.65 -5.86 -4.59
N ILE A 208 12.48 -4.98 -5.59
CA ILE A 208 13.13 -5.09 -6.90
C ILE A 208 14.64 -5.20 -6.76
N PRO A 209 15.27 -6.30 -7.22
CA PRO A 209 16.70 -6.58 -6.99
C PRO A 209 17.62 -5.48 -7.50
N GLU A 210 17.30 -4.86 -8.64
CA GLU A 210 18.09 -3.77 -9.23
C GLU A 210 18.27 -2.58 -8.25
N PHE A 211 17.22 -2.22 -7.52
CA PHE A 211 17.31 -1.13 -6.54
C PHE A 211 18.09 -1.53 -5.29
N VAL A 212 17.98 -2.78 -4.86
CA VAL A 212 18.79 -3.34 -3.75
C VAL A 212 20.26 -3.33 -4.11
N GLU A 213 20.61 -3.84 -5.30
CA GLU A 213 21.99 -3.86 -5.81
C GLU A 213 22.55 -2.45 -5.93
N LYS A 214 21.78 -1.51 -6.51
CA LYS A 214 22.18 -0.11 -6.65
C LYS A 214 22.36 0.57 -5.29
N CYS A 215 21.46 0.34 -4.33
CA CYS A 215 21.65 0.82 -2.96
C CYS A 215 22.97 0.35 -2.36
N ASN A 216 23.28 -0.95 -2.50
CA ASN A 216 24.51 -1.54 -1.95
C ASN A 216 25.77 -1.08 -2.68
N GLN A 217 25.72 -0.94 -4.01
CA GLN A 217 26.83 -0.43 -4.82
C GLN A 217 27.25 0.97 -4.39
N PHE A 218 26.29 1.82 -4.01
CA PHE A 218 26.54 3.22 -3.63
C PHE A 218 26.49 3.45 -2.12
N GLY A 219 27.04 2.51 -1.33
CA GLY A 219 27.31 2.64 0.10
C GLY A 219 26.12 2.29 1.01
N GLY A 220 25.09 1.64 0.51
CA GLY A 220 24.02 1.04 1.31
C GLY A 220 24.42 -0.32 1.88
N LYS A 221 23.59 -0.84 2.78
CA LYS A 221 23.71 -2.19 3.36
C LYS A 221 22.35 -2.86 3.46
N VAL A 222 21.70 -3.08 2.30
CA VAL A 222 20.41 -3.75 2.18
C VAL A 222 20.68 -5.20 1.76
N LEU A 223 21.20 -6.00 2.69
CA LEU A 223 21.66 -7.37 2.40
C LEU A 223 20.54 -8.38 2.66
N GLY A 224 20.30 -9.28 1.71
CA GLY A 224 19.32 -10.36 1.84
C GLY A 224 17.85 -9.92 1.74
N ALA A 225 17.59 -8.71 1.27
CA ALA A 225 16.24 -8.25 1.01
C ALA A 225 15.59 -9.08 -0.10
N LYS A 226 14.36 -9.56 0.14
CA LYS A 226 13.59 -10.41 -0.77
C LYS A 226 12.11 -10.12 -0.61
N GLY A 227 11.42 -9.86 -1.71
CA GLY A 227 10.00 -9.54 -1.75
C GLY A 227 9.14 -10.62 -2.39
N VAL A 228 7.87 -10.29 -2.63
CA VAL A 228 6.92 -11.17 -3.31
C VAL A 228 7.20 -11.14 -4.82
N PRO A 229 7.30 -12.28 -5.52
CA PRO A 229 7.42 -12.31 -6.98
C PRO A 229 6.24 -11.60 -7.67
N GLU A 230 6.53 -10.83 -8.72
CA GLU A 230 5.52 -10.01 -9.42
C GLU A 230 4.41 -10.85 -10.04
N GLU A 231 4.75 -12.00 -10.60
CA GLU A 231 3.77 -12.94 -11.17
C GLU A 231 2.79 -13.49 -10.13
N MET A 232 3.23 -13.65 -8.88
CA MET A 232 2.34 -14.07 -7.79
C MET A 232 1.29 -12.99 -7.47
N LEU A 233 1.72 -11.74 -7.39
CA LEU A 233 0.82 -10.61 -7.17
C LEU A 233 -0.13 -10.40 -8.35
N ARG A 234 0.40 -10.52 -9.57
CA ARG A 234 -0.42 -10.42 -10.79
C ARG A 234 -1.47 -11.53 -10.87
N LYS A 235 -1.14 -12.74 -10.43
CA LYS A 235 -2.10 -13.84 -10.30
C LYS A 235 -3.18 -13.52 -9.28
N ALA A 236 -2.81 -13.03 -8.08
CA ALA A 236 -3.77 -12.62 -7.05
C ALA A 236 -4.72 -11.50 -7.53
N ALA A 237 -4.19 -10.48 -8.27
CA ALA A 237 -4.98 -9.41 -8.85
C ALA A 237 -5.99 -9.88 -9.92
N ARG A 238 -5.74 -11.02 -10.57
CA ARG A 238 -6.70 -11.65 -11.50
C ARG A 238 -7.81 -12.46 -10.81
N MET A 239 -7.69 -12.63 -9.50
CA MET A 239 -8.69 -13.30 -8.66
C MET A 239 -9.61 -12.27 -8.00
N ALA A 240 -9.55 -12.14 -6.66
CA ALA A 240 -10.39 -11.23 -5.89
C ALA A 240 -9.65 -9.99 -5.35
N VAL A 241 -8.33 -9.89 -5.57
CA VAL A 241 -7.52 -8.78 -5.05
C VAL A 241 -7.73 -7.53 -5.90
N CYS A 242 -8.25 -6.48 -5.26
CA CYS A 242 -8.57 -5.19 -5.90
C CYS A 242 -7.65 -4.04 -5.49
N LYS A 243 -6.85 -4.21 -4.44
CA LYS A 243 -5.86 -3.24 -3.96
C LYS A 243 -4.59 -3.97 -3.55
N ILE A 244 -3.43 -3.42 -3.93
CA ILE A 244 -2.11 -3.93 -3.54
C ILE A 244 -1.28 -2.78 -2.96
N ASN A 245 -0.82 -2.92 -1.71
CA ASN A 245 0.02 -1.94 -1.04
C ASN A 245 1.47 -2.04 -1.51
N ILE A 246 2.06 -0.89 -1.85
CA ILE A 246 3.42 -0.76 -2.36
C ILE A 246 4.12 0.39 -1.63
N ASP A 247 5.03 0.06 -0.72
CA ASP A 247 5.85 1.01 0.04
C ASP A 247 7.36 0.75 -0.16
N THR A 248 7.86 -0.43 0.21
CA THR A 248 9.29 -0.75 0.21
C THR A 248 9.94 -0.50 -1.16
N ASP A 249 9.25 -0.80 -2.27
CA ASP A 249 9.77 -0.54 -3.62
C ASP A 249 9.95 0.95 -3.92
N ILE A 250 9.05 1.81 -3.39
CA ILE A 250 9.16 3.28 -3.50
C ILE A 250 10.39 3.77 -2.74
N ARG A 251 10.54 3.30 -1.49
CA ARG A 251 11.68 3.67 -0.63
C ARG A 251 13.00 3.25 -1.25
N LEU A 252 13.07 2.04 -1.80
CA LEU A 252 14.27 1.52 -2.47
C LEU A 252 14.60 2.28 -3.76
N ALA A 253 13.63 2.53 -4.63
CA ALA A 253 13.82 3.28 -5.87
C ALA A 253 14.36 4.69 -5.58
N MET A 254 13.74 5.40 -4.64
CA MET A 254 14.16 6.74 -4.25
C MET A 254 15.56 6.74 -3.64
N THR A 255 15.81 5.86 -2.67
CA THR A 255 17.10 5.76 -1.96
C THR A 255 18.24 5.37 -2.89
N ALA A 256 18.02 4.42 -3.80
CA ALA A 256 19.02 4.00 -4.79
C ALA A 256 19.45 5.17 -5.69
N ALA A 257 18.48 5.93 -6.20
CA ALA A 257 18.74 7.08 -7.06
C ALA A 257 19.45 8.24 -6.34
N ILE A 258 19.09 8.51 -5.09
CA ILE A 258 19.75 9.53 -4.25
C ILE A 258 21.22 9.12 -4.00
N ARG A 259 21.46 7.87 -3.57
CA ARG A 259 22.81 7.36 -3.30
C ARG A 259 23.69 7.41 -4.54
N GLU A 260 23.19 6.94 -5.69
CA GLU A 260 23.90 6.98 -6.95
C GLU A 260 24.25 8.43 -7.33
N SER A 261 23.29 9.35 -7.21
CA SER A 261 23.48 10.75 -7.58
C SER A 261 24.55 11.44 -6.72
N ILE A 262 24.51 11.25 -5.41
CA ILE A 262 25.50 11.81 -4.46
C ILE A 262 26.87 11.19 -4.69
N PHE A 263 26.95 9.89 -4.91
CA PHE A 263 28.22 9.20 -5.15
C PHE A 263 28.91 9.66 -6.45
N LYS A 264 28.12 9.81 -7.53
CA LYS A 264 28.65 10.22 -8.85
C LYS A 264 28.99 11.72 -8.92
N ASN A 265 28.35 12.53 -8.10
CA ASN A 265 28.53 13.99 -8.07
C ASN A 265 28.72 14.48 -6.61
N PRO A 266 29.86 14.14 -5.97
CA PRO A 266 30.05 14.39 -4.53
C PRO A 266 30.10 15.87 -4.16
N GLU A 267 30.42 16.77 -5.10
CA GLU A 267 30.39 18.22 -4.90
C GLU A 267 28.98 18.82 -5.02
N ASN A 268 27.99 18.07 -5.48
CA ASN A 268 26.63 18.57 -5.62
C ASN A 268 25.90 18.55 -4.27
N PHE A 269 25.73 19.71 -3.65
CA PHE A 269 24.99 19.90 -2.40
C PHE A 269 23.58 20.49 -2.59
N ASP A 270 23.14 20.72 -3.84
CA ASP A 270 21.78 21.17 -4.13
C ASP A 270 20.80 19.99 -4.06
N PRO A 271 19.78 20.00 -3.14
CA PRO A 271 18.81 18.93 -3.04
C PRO A 271 18.09 18.62 -4.37
N ARG A 272 17.82 19.62 -5.19
CA ARG A 272 17.19 19.46 -6.50
C ARG A 272 17.99 18.54 -7.42
N GLY A 273 19.32 18.54 -7.28
CA GLY A 273 20.25 17.74 -8.10
C GLY A 273 20.14 16.22 -7.82
N TYR A 274 19.84 15.80 -6.60
CA TYR A 274 19.68 14.39 -6.24
C TYR A 274 18.22 13.95 -6.02
N LEU A 275 17.30 14.88 -5.74
CA LEU A 275 15.88 14.57 -5.62
C LEU A 275 15.17 14.45 -6.97
N LYS A 276 15.62 15.20 -7.99
CA LYS A 276 15.05 15.09 -9.35
C LYS A 276 15.24 13.67 -9.96
N PRO A 277 16.44 13.07 -9.98
CA PRO A 277 16.59 11.68 -10.41
C PRO A 277 15.86 10.69 -9.50
N ALA A 278 15.72 10.97 -8.20
CA ALA A 278 14.94 10.14 -7.28
C ALA A 278 13.45 10.12 -7.63
N ARG A 279 12.86 11.28 -7.92
CA ARG A 279 11.48 11.39 -8.42
C ARG A 279 11.27 10.61 -9.71
N GLU A 280 12.23 10.71 -10.64
CA GLU A 280 12.16 9.95 -11.91
C GLU A 280 12.24 8.44 -11.69
N ALA A 281 13.08 7.96 -10.76
CA ALA A 281 13.16 6.56 -10.39
C ALA A 281 11.84 6.04 -9.79
N VAL A 282 11.20 6.84 -8.93
CA VAL A 282 9.85 6.53 -8.42
C VAL A 282 8.85 6.46 -9.57
N ARG A 283 8.83 7.43 -10.50
CA ARG A 283 7.93 7.41 -11.66
C ARG A 283 8.09 6.12 -12.49
N GLN A 284 9.33 5.73 -12.79
CA GLN A 284 9.60 4.53 -13.59
C GLN A 284 9.17 3.26 -12.86
N MET A 285 9.44 3.17 -11.56
CA MET A 285 9.04 2.04 -10.72
C MET A 285 7.51 1.93 -10.66
N VAL A 286 6.80 3.02 -10.38
CA VAL A 286 5.33 3.02 -10.31
C VAL A 286 4.71 2.67 -11.66
N ARG A 287 5.23 3.20 -12.76
CA ARG A 287 4.82 2.82 -14.12
C ARG A 287 4.92 1.31 -14.33
N HIS A 288 6.04 0.71 -13.96
CA HIS A 288 6.24 -0.73 -14.05
C HIS A 288 5.22 -1.50 -13.21
N LYS A 289 4.97 -1.07 -11.96
CA LYS A 289 3.98 -1.71 -11.08
C LYS A 289 2.56 -1.65 -11.64
N ILE A 290 2.18 -0.53 -12.21
CA ILE A 290 0.87 -0.36 -12.86
C ILE A 290 0.68 -1.36 -14.00
N GLU A 291 1.71 -1.59 -14.82
CA GLU A 291 1.65 -2.51 -15.96
C GLU A 291 1.80 -3.98 -15.54
N ALA A 292 2.90 -4.31 -14.88
CA ALA A 292 3.31 -5.70 -14.65
C ALA A 292 2.64 -6.36 -13.45
N VAL A 293 2.40 -5.60 -12.38
CA VAL A 293 1.92 -6.14 -11.10
C VAL A 293 0.42 -5.98 -10.93
N VAL A 294 -0.07 -4.75 -10.85
CA VAL A 294 -1.49 -4.50 -10.59
C VAL A 294 -2.35 -4.60 -11.84
N GLY A 295 -1.81 -4.28 -13.01
CA GLY A 295 -2.47 -4.44 -14.31
C GLY A 295 -3.57 -3.42 -14.57
N SER A 296 -3.50 -2.23 -13.96
CA SER A 296 -4.51 -1.16 -14.09
C SER A 296 -4.22 -0.15 -15.20
N ALA A 297 -3.24 -0.42 -16.07
CA ALA A 297 -2.95 0.45 -17.22
C ALA A 297 -4.16 0.55 -18.17
N ASN A 298 -4.49 1.77 -18.60
CA ASN A 298 -5.60 2.10 -19.51
C ASN A 298 -7.00 1.68 -18.99
N THR A 299 -7.24 1.86 -17.68
CA THR A 299 -8.52 1.48 -17.03
C THR A 299 -9.39 2.67 -16.60
N ILE A 300 -8.98 3.91 -16.93
CA ILE A 300 -9.76 5.13 -16.69
C ILE A 300 -10.39 5.68 -17.95
#